data_2d615f2e0f60206746424d14ce36193b
#
_entry.id   2d615f2e0f60206746424d14ce36193b
#
_cell.length_a   1.000
_cell.length_b   1.000
_cell.length_c   1.000
_cell.angle_alpha   90.00
_cell.angle_beta   90.00
_cell.angle_gamma   90.00
#
_symmetry.space_group_name_H-M   'P 1'
#
loop_
_entity.id
_entity.type
_entity.pdbx_description
1 polymer ?
#
loop_
_entity_poly.entity_id
_entity_poly.type
_entity_poly.pdbx_seq_one_letter_code
_entity_poly.pdbx_strand_id
1 'polypeptide(L)'
;MTKTVTRLFDNYADAESAVAELERMGIPERDISLIANNRDNAHDHRIADGDRVDSKPGAAGSEATKDAGKGAGLGGLVGGAGGLLAGLGMLAIPGIGPVVAAGWLASTAAGALAGAAVGAAGGGLIGALTHAGVPREDAEVYSEGVRRGGTLVSARVDDQRQDEVRTTFDRYRGADAVGRGRAYREGGWTEYKEDAEPYTAEEAQRERTRYGSDLSGASITGDR
;
A
#
# COMPACT_ATOMS: atom_id res chain seq x y z
N MET A 1 -21.63 -4.29 -8.71
CA MET A 1 -21.16 -3.94 -7.35
C MET A 1 -19.67 -3.59 -7.44
N THR A 2 -19.21 -2.59 -6.66
CA THR A 2 -17.78 -2.25 -6.66
C THR A 2 -17.01 -3.21 -5.74
N LYS A 3 -15.89 -3.70 -6.20
CA LYS A 3 -14.98 -4.60 -5.46
C LYS A 3 -13.58 -4.01 -5.38
N THR A 4 -12.85 -4.36 -4.35
CA THR A 4 -11.46 -3.96 -4.18
C THR A 4 -10.55 -5.11 -4.59
N VAL A 5 -9.63 -4.85 -5.49
CA VAL A 5 -8.54 -5.75 -5.88
C VAL A 5 -7.25 -5.18 -5.32
N THR A 6 -6.52 -5.97 -4.56
CA THR A 6 -5.29 -5.54 -3.87
C THR A 6 -4.15 -6.49 -4.20
N ARG A 7 -2.94 -5.95 -4.41
CA ARG A 7 -1.70 -6.71 -4.58
C ARG A 7 -0.54 -6.03 -3.87
N LEU A 8 0.39 -6.84 -3.42
CA LEU A 8 1.65 -6.41 -2.83
C LEU A 8 2.77 -6.53 -3.86
N PHE A 9 3.57 -5.50 -3.99
CA PHE A 9 4.73 -5.43 -4.88
C PHE A 9 6.00 -5.32 -4.04
N ASP A 10 7.02 -6.10 -4.41
CA ASP A 10 8.33 -6.05 -3.73
C ASP A 10 9.15 -4.83 -4.20
N ASN A 11 8.89 -4.36 -5.42
CA ASN A 11 9.54 -3.18 -6.00
C ASN A 11 8.54 -2.06 -6.24
N TYR A 12 8.89 -0.85 -5.83
CA TYR A 12 8.06 0.33 -6.07
C TYR A 12 7.85 0.61 -7.57
N ALA A 13 8.88 0.40 -8.41
CA ALA A 13 8.78 0.62 -9.85
C ALA A 13 7.76 -0.29 -10.54
N ASP A 14 7.60 -1.53 -10.04
CA ASP A 14 6.58 -2.45 -10.54
C ASP A 14 5.17 -1.98 -10.14
N ALA A 15 5.01 -1.50 -8.91
CA ALA A 15 3.76 -0.90 -8.44
C ALA A 15 3.39 0.34 -9.24
N GLU A 16 4.35 1.23 -9.49
CA GLU A 16 4.19 2.45 -10.30
C GLU A 16 3.76 2.10 -11.73
N SER A 17 4.39 1.10 -12.34
CA SER A 17 4.04 0.63 -13.69
C SER A 17 2.63 0.02 -13.72
N ALA A 18 2.25 -0.72 -12.68
CA ALA A 18 0.90 -1.28 -12.55
C ALA A 18 -0.15 -0.16 -12.42
N VAL A 19 0.11 0.87 -11.61
CA VAL A 19 -0.77 2.05 -11.48
C VAL A 19 -0.95 2.73 -12.83
N ALA A 20 0.14 3.04 -13.54
CA ALA A 20 0.08 3.67 -14.85
C ALA A 20 -0.71 2.84 -15.88
N GLU A 21 -0.64 1.50 -15.80
CA GLU A 21 -1.46 0.63 -16.65
C GLU A 21 -2.93 0.72 -16.28
N LEU A 22 -3.29 0.69 -14.99
CA LEU A 22 -4.67 0.84 -14.54
C LEU A 22 -5.29 2.15 -15.02
N GLU A 23 -4.53 3.25 -14.94
CA GLU A 23 -4.94 4.56 -15.46
C GLU A 23 -5.18 4.52 -16.97
N ARG A 24 -4.27 3.88 -17.75
CA ARG A 24 -4.45 3.68 -19.19
C ARG A 24 -5.67 2.83 -19.56
N MET A 25 -6.02 1.88 -18.70
CA MET A 25 -7.24 1.08 -18.80
C MET A 25 -8.50 1.88 -18.46
N GLY A 26 -8.36 3.15 -18.05
CA GLY A 26 -9.45 4.05 -17.69
C GLY A 26 -10.02 3.83 -16.29
N ILE A 27 -9.26 3.24 -15.38
CA ILE A 27 -9.62 3.23 -13.96
C ILE A 27 -9.29 4.60 -13.40
N PRO A 28 -10.28 5.32 -12.83
CA PRO A 28 -10.06 6.66 -12.30
C PRO A 28 -9.05 6.64 -11.14
N GLU A 29 -8.17 7.65 -11.06
CA GLU A 29 -7.20 7.81 -9.96
C GLU A 29 -7.85 7.74 -8.57
N ARG A 30 -9.03 8.33 -8.40
CA ARG A 30 -9.80 8.29 -7.15
C ARG A 30 -10.16 6.86 -6.70
N ASP A 31 -10.11 5.90 -7.61
CA ASP A 31 -10.40 4.49 -7.35
C ASP A 31 -9.13 3.63 -7.23
N ILE A 32 -7.96 4.24 -7.43
CA ILE A 32 -6.65 3.63 -7.22
C ILE A 32 -6.05 4.16 -5.92
N SER A 33 -5.31 3.34 -5.21
CA SER A 33 -4.54 3.73 -4.03
C SER A 33 -3.21 2.99 -4.00
N LEU A 34 -2.18 3.71 -3.54
CA LEU A 34 -0.84 3.19 -3.37
C LEU A 34 -0.36 3.52 -1.96
N ILE A 35 0.24 2.54 -1.28
CA ILE A 35 0.91 2.71 0.01
C ILE A 35 2.26 2.01 -0.07
N ALA A 36 3.34 2.76 0.06
CA ALA A 36 4.70 2.24 0.01
C ALA A 36 5.46 2.53 1.30
N ASN A 37 6.24 1.57 1.76
CA ASN A 37 7.16 1.80 2.86
C ASN A 37 8.20 2.85 2.46
N ASN A 38 8.45 3.84 3.33
CA ASN A 38 9.40 4.93 3.08
C ASN A 38 10.49 5.03 4.16
N ARG A 39 10.85 3.92 4.76
CA ARG A 39 11.80 3.91 5.87
C ARG A 39 13.23 4.29 5.47
N ASP A 40 13.59 3.99 4.23
CA ASP A 40 14.87 4.37 3.62
C ASP A 40 14.85 5.76 2.96
N ASN A 41 13.77 6.52 3.15
CA ASN A 41 13.53 7.83 2.51
C ASN A 41 13.64 7.79 0.97
N ALA A 42 13.53 6.61 0.38
CA ALA A 42 13.71 6.41 -1.07
C ALA A 42 12.65 7.16 -1.90
N HIS A 43 11.53 7.52 -1.28
CA HIS A 43 10.40 8.16 -1.95
C HIS A 43 10.22 9.64 -1.58
N ASP A 44 11.11 10.21 -0.75
CA ASP A 44 11.01 11.62 -0.30
C ASP A 44 10.98 12.62 -1.44
N HIS A 45 11.72 12.35 -2.52
CA HIS A 45 11.76 13.19 -3.72
C HIS A 45 10.45 13.20 -4.54
N ARG A 46 9.52 12.28 -4.22
CA ARG A 46 8.20 12.13 -4.87
C ARG A 46 7.09 12.81 -4.08
N ILE A 47 7.39 13.22 -2.84
CA ILE A 47 6.44 13.94 -1.98
C ILE A 47 6.40 15.38 -2.45
N ALA A 48 5.20 15.88 -2.78
CA ALA A 48 5.01 17.28 -3.16
C ALA A 48 5.47 18.21 -2.04
N ASP A 49 6.17 19.30 -2.39
CA ASP A 49 6.57 20.32 -1.42
C ASP A 49 5.31 20.91 -0.77
N GLY A 50 5.08 20.62 0.49
CA GLY A 50 3.91 21.04 1.27
C GLY A 50 3.19 19.92 2.02
N ASP A 51 3.35 18.66 1.60
CA ASP A 51 2.71 17.49 2.23
C ASP A 51 3.60 16.76 3.25
N ARG A 52 4.71 17.38 3.67
CA ARG A 52 5.51 16.89 4.79
C ARG A 52 4.78 17.21 6.09
N VAL A 53 3.96 16.27 6.53
CA VAL A 53 3.48 16.29 7.90
C VAL A 53 4.67 15.94 8.78
N ASP A 54 5.25 16.93 9.45
CA ASP A 54 6.23 16.72 10.52
C ASP A 54 5.57 15.93 11.65
N SER A 55 5.53 14.61 11.49
CA SER A 55 5.02 13.69 12.50
C SER A 55 6.02 13.59 13.65
N LYS A 56 6.01 14.58 14.55
CA LYS A 56 6.58 14.40 15.88
C LYS A 56 5.79 13.29 16.57
N PRO A 57 6.42 12.27 17.15
CA PRO A 57 5.73 11.27 17.94
C PRO A 57 4.98 12.00 19.08
N GLY A 58 3.65 11.98 19.04
CA GLY A 58 2.81 12.59 20.08
C GLY A 58 1.93 13.76 19.63
N ALA A 59 2.03 14.28 18.40
CA ALA A 59 1.16 15.35 17.91
C ALA A 59 -0.03 14.83 17.08
N ALA A 60 -0.72 13.81 17.55
CA ALA A 60 -2.04 13.44 17.03
C ALA A 60 -3.10 14.33 17.66
N GLY A 61 -3.19 15.59 17.22
CA GLY A 61 -4.16 16.51 17.77
C GLY A 61 -4.38 17.74 16.90
N SER A 62 -5.55 17.83 16.31
CA SER A 62 -6.32 19.01 15.89
C SER A 62 -5.84 19.91 14.74
N GLU A 63 -4.63 19.87 14.26
CA GLU A 63 -4.22 20.69 13.10
C GLU A 63 -4.10 19.89 11.80
N ALA A 64 -3.69 18.62 11.85
CA ALA A 64 -3.58 17.75 10.68
C ALA A 64 -4.91 17.51 9.95
N THR A 65 -6.03 17.61 10.65
CA THR A 65 -7.39 17.45 10.05
C THR A 65 -7.84 18.63 9.22
N LYS A 66 -7.29 19.83 9.43
CA LYS A 66 -7.67 21.02 8.64
C LYS A 66 -6.89 21.11 7.33
N ASP A 67 -5.68 20.61 7.27
CA ASP A 67 -4.84 20.64 6.08
C ASP A 67 -4.95 19.37 5.23
N ALA A 68 -5.26 18.22 5.83
CA ALA A 68 -5.57 16.98 5.08
C ALA A 68 -6.79 17.16 4.14
N GLY A 69 -7.76 17.98 4.51
CA GLY A 69 -8.89 18.32 3.65
C GLY A 69 -8.51 19.19 2.45
N LYS A 70 -7.42 19.95 2.52
CA LYS A 70 -6.94 20.80 1.41
C LYS A 70 -6.02 20.05 0.46
N GLY A 71 -5.17 19.17 0.96
CA GLY A 71 -4.29 18.32 0.15
C GLY A 71 -5.08 17.29 -0.67
N ALA A 72 -6.09 16.65 -0.09
CA ALA A 72 -6.95 15.70 -0.79
C ALA A 72 -7.83 16.37 -1.85
N GLY A 73 -8.15 17.67 -1.70
CA GLY A 73 -8.97 18.42 -2.66
C GLY A 73 -8.20 18.96 -3.86
N LEU A 74 -6.92 19.24 -3.72
CA LEU A 74 -6.09 19.82 -4.80
C LEU A 74 -5.33 18.76 -5.60
N GLY A 75 -4.94 17.64 -5.02
CA GLY A 75 -4.29 16.52 -5.73
C GLY A 75 -5.23 15.79 -6.70
N GLY A 76 -6.55 15.83 -6.46
CA GLY A 76 -7.56 15.19 -7.30
C GLY A 76 -7.98 15.99 -8.55
N LEU A 77 -7.52 17.22 -8.74
CA LEU A 77 -7.97 18.10 -9.83
C LEU A 77 -6.93 18.36 -10.94
N VAL A 78 -5.69 17.91 -10.77
CA VAL A 78 -4.59 18.12 -11.72
C VAL A 78 -4.14 16.79 -12.34
N GLY A 79 -5.06 15.88 -12.60
CA GLY A 79 -4.77 14.52 -13.03
C GLY A 79 -4.79 14.30 -14.54
N GLY A 80 -3.63 14.31 -15.17
CA GLY A 80 -3.35 13.47 -16.32
C GLY A 80 -2.59 12.21 -15.84
N ALA A 81 -2.22 11.29 -16.74
CA ALA A 81 -1.47 10.08 -16.39
C ALA A 81 -0.27 10.41 -15.48
N GLY A 82 -0.35 10.09 -14.21
CA GLY A 82 0.64 10.43 -13.19
C GLY A 82 0.14 11.25 -11.99
N GLY A 83 -1.13 11.71 -11.97
CA GLY A 83 -1.67 12.54 -10.90
C GLY A 83 -1.68 11.84 -9.53
N LEU A 84 -1.98 10.54 -9.48
CA LEU A 84 -1.95 9.76 -8.25
C LEU A 84 -0.56 9.79 -7.60
N LEU A 85 0.48 9.63 -8.40
CA LEU A 85 1.86 9.61 -7.91
C LEU A 85 2.37 11.01 -7.53
N ALA A 86 1.79 12.07 -8.11
CA ALA A 86 2.09 13.44 -7.74
C ALA A 86 1.43 13.84 -6.40
N GLY A 87 0.36 13.16 -5.99
CA GLY A 87 -0.36 13.38 -4.73
C GLY A 87 0.10 12.51 -3.56
N LEU A 88 1.33 12.01 -3.57
CA LEU A 88 1.89 11.21 -2.47
C LEU A 88 2.08 12.06 -1.22
N GLY A 89 1.46 11.65 -0.13
CA GLY A 89 1.67 12.21 1.20
C GLY A 89 2.43 11.26 2.12
N MET A 90 3.06 11.80 3.16
CA MET A 90 3.74 10.99 4.18
C MET A 90 2.80 10.68 5.33
N LEU A 91 2.78 9.43 5.78
CA LEU A 91 1.98 8.94 6.90
C LEU A 91 2.82 8.00 7.75
N ALA A 92 2.68 8.06 9.07
CA ALA A 92 3.28 7.09 9.98
C ALA A 92 2.20 6.11 10.47
N ILE A 93 2.39 4.82 10.20
CA ILE A 93 1.47 3.76 10.63
C ILE A 93 2.13 2.98 11.77
N PRO A 94 1.47 2.83 12.95
CA PRO A 94 2.00 2.03 14.06
C PRO A 94 2.34 0.61 13.59
N GLY A 95 3.49 0.09 14.01
CA GLY A 95 4.00 -1.24 13.63
C GLY A 95 4.55 -1.35 12.22
N ILE A 96 4.27 -0.40 11.31
CA ILE A 96 4.78 -0.38 9.94
C ILE A 96 5.90 0.66 9.78
N GLY A 97 5.74 1.82 10.38
CA GLY A 97 6.67 2.95 10.27
C GLY A 97 6.24 4.01 9.26
N PRO A 98 7.18 4.83 8.75
CA PRO A 98 6.88 5.84 7.77
C PRO A 98 6.51 5.20 6.42
N VAL A 99 5.43 5.68 5.81
CA VAL A 99 4.96 5.27 4.49
C VAL A 99 4.67 6.51 3.65
N VAL A 100 4.84 6.40 2.35
CA VAL A 100 4.23 7.32 1.39
C VAL A 100 2.95 6.70 0.88
N ALA A 101 1.90 7.48 0.81
CA ALA A 101 0.59 6.98 0.45
C ALA A 101 -0.19 7.98 -0.40
N ALA A 102 -0.96 7.47 -1.34
CA ALA A 102 -1.86 8.24 -2.18
C ALA A 102 -3.19 7.50 -2.40
N GLY A 103 -4.21 8.24 -2.77
CA GLY A 103 -5.52 7.72 -3.10
C GLY A 103 -6.42 7.49 -1.88
N TRP A 104 -7.55 6.85 -2.11
CA TRP A 104 -8.62 6.71 -1.13
C TRP A 104 -8.26 5.88 0.11
N LEU A 105 -7.40 4.87 -0.04
CA LEU A 105 -6.98 4.02 1.08
C LEU A 105 -6.07 4.80 2.05
N ALA A 106 -5.25 5.72 1.54
CA ALA A 106 -4.43 6.60 2.35
C ALA A 106 -5.27 7.48 3.27
N SER A 107 -6.32 8.12 2.73
CA SER A 107 -7.23 8.95 3.52
C SER A 107 -8.06 8.13 4.51
N THR A 108 -8.44 6.90 4.15
CA THR A 108 -9.14 5.98 5.05
C THR A 108 -8.24 5.52 6.20
N ALA A 109 -6.98 5.18 5.92
CA ALA A 109 -6.00 4.81 6.92
C ALA A 109 -5.70 5.97 7.88
N ALA A 110 -5.51 7.19 7.35
CA ALA A 110 -5.31 8.38 8.15
C ALA A 110 -6.53 8.69 9.04
N GLY A 111 -7.75 8.56 8.52
CA GLY A 111 -8.99 8.70 9.27
C GLY A 111 -9.14 7.65 10.37
N ALA A 112 -8.75 6.41 10.10
CA ALA A 112 -8.78 5.33 11.08
C ALA A 112 -7.78 5.57 12.23
N LEU A 113 -6.60 6.14 11.93
CA LEU A 113 -5.62 6.51 12.95
C LEU A 113 -6.09 7.70 13.80
N ALA A 114 -6.78 8.67 13.20
CA ALA A 114 -7.30 9.84 13.89
C ALA A 114 -8.56 9.55 14.73
N GLY A 115 -9.40 8.59 14.29
CA GLY A 115 -10.67 8.24 14.92
C GLY A 115 -10.59 7.05 15.90
N ALA A 116 -9.56 6.23 15.82
CA ALA A 116 -9.35 5.15 16.77
C ALA A 116 -8.83 5.76 18.08
N ALA A 117 -9.65 5.70 19.13
CA ALA A 117 -9.10 5.73 20.48
C ALA A 117 -8.00 4.68 20.53
N VAL A 118 -6.80 5.10 20.91
CA VAL A 118 -5.57 4.30 20.98
C VAL A 118 -5.91 2.95 21.63
N GLY A 119 -5.85 1.85 20.86
CA GLY A 119 -6.13 0.51 21.39
C GLY A 119 -7.21 -0.32 20.67
N ALA A 120 -7.90 0.18 19.66
CA ALA A 120 -8.81 -0.67 18.89
C ALA A 120 -7.98 -1.61 17.98
N ALA A 121 -7.93 -2.88 18.35
CA ALA A 121 -7.35 -3.95 17.51
C ALA A 121 -7.97 -3.90 16.10
N GLY A 122 -7.19 -3.50 15.09
CA GLY A 122 -7.63 -3.36 13.71
C GLY A 122 -7.64 -1.93 13.16
N GLY A 123 -7.05 -0.94 13.87
CA GLY A 123 -6.80 0.39 13.32
C GLY A 123 -5.74 0.38 12.20
N GLY A 124 -5.45 1.56 11.62
CA GLY A 124 -4.41 1.69 10.60
C GLY A 124 -4.74 1.01 9.29
N LEU A 125 -3.74 0.37 8.69
CA LEU A 125 -3.84 -0.23 7.36
C LEU A 125 -4.79 -1.44 7.33
N ILE A 126 -4.78 -2.27 8.36
CA ILE A 126 -5.69 -3.42 8.46
C ILE A 126 -7.14 -2.94 8.47
N GLY A 127 -7.46 -1.95 9.33
CA GLY A 127 -8.80 -1.37 9.40
C GLY A 127 -9.24 -0.75 8.08
N ALA A 128 -8.36 -0.04 7.39
CA ALA A 128 -8.65 0.55 6.09
C ALA A 128 -8.94 -0.51 5.02
N LEU A 129 -8.14 -1.59 4.97
CA LEU A 129 -8.33 -2.69 4.03
C LEU A 129 -9.61 -3.47 4.32
N THR A 130 -9.90 -3.79 5.58
CA THR A 130 -11.13 -4.51 5.95
C THR A 130 -12.37 -3.68 5.67
N HIS A 131 -12.32 -2.37 5.89
CA HIS A 131 -13.39 -1.46 5.49
C HIS A 131 -13.59 -1.44 3.97
N ALA A 132 -12.53 -1.64 3.22
CA ALA A 132 -12.56 -1.77 1.76
C ALA A 132 -13.06 -3.13 1.25
N GLY A 133 -13.40 -4.05 2.15
CA GLY A 133 -13.91 -5.39 1.81
C GLY A 133 -12.82 -6.45 1.62
N VAL A 134 -11.56 -6.15 1.98
CA VAL A 134 -10.49 -7.16 2.01
C VAL A 134 -10.65 -8.02 3.26
N PRO A 135 -10.63 -9.36 3.17
CA PRO A 135 -10.66 -10.23 4.34
C PRO A 135 -9.56 -9.87 5.34
N ARG A 136 -9.85 -9.96 6.65
CA ARG A 136 -8.89 -9.56 7.69
C ARG A 136 -7.57 -10.31 7.59
N GLU A 137 -7.61 -11.62 7.33
CA GLU A 137 -6.41 -12.44 7.16
C GLU A 137 -5.53 -11.93 6.02
N ASP A 138 -6.14 -11.55 4.90
CA ASP A 138 -5.43 -10.97 3.75
C ASP A 138 -4.87 -9.58 4.09
N ALA A 139 -5.65 -8.76 4.82
CA ALA A 139 -5.22 -7.44 5.26
C ALA A 139 -4.01 -7.50 6.20
N GLU A 140 -3.93 -8.51 7.07
CA GLU A 140 -2.77 -8.77 7.93
C GLU A 140 -1.52 -9.14 7.12
N VAL A 141 -1.65 -10.00 6.11
CA VAL A 141 -0.56 -10.34 5.20
C VAL A 141 -0.07 -9.13 4.43
N TYR A 142 -0.98 -8.31 3.91
CA TYR A 142 -0.61 -7.09 3.17
C TYR A 142 0.06 -6.05 4.09
N SER A 143 -0.44 -5.87 5.30
CA SER A 143 0.17 -4.97 6.28
C SER A 143 1.57 -5.42 6.67
N GLU A 144 1.77 -6.74 6.87
CA GLU A 144 3.09 -7.33 7.07
C GLU A 144 4.00 -7.07 5.87
N GLY A 145 3.48 -7.19 4.65
CA GLY A 145 4.24 -6.93 3.44
C GLY A 145 4.73 -5.48 3.32
N VAL A 146 3.87 -4.51 3.67
CA VAL A 146 4.27 -3.10 3.72
C VAL A 146 5.30 -2.86 4.83
N ARG A 147 5.13 -3.47 6.01
CA ARG A 147 6.11 -3.43 7.11
C ARG A 147 7.49 -3.92 6.67
N ARG A 148 7.54 -4.96 5.83
CA ARG A 148 8.76 -5.56 5.27
C ARG A 148 9.37 -4.75 4.11
N GLY A 149 8.83 -3.59 3.79
CA GLY A 149 9.38 -2.70 2.77
C GLY A 149 8.70 -2.79 1.41
N GLY A 150 7.59 -3.54 1.30
CA GLY A 150 6.81 -3.65 0.07
C GLY A 150 5.92 -2.44 -0.19
N THR A 151 5.33 -2.44 -1.37
CA THR A 151 4.36 -1.44 -1.85
C THR A 151 3.02 -2.11 -2.10
N LEU A 152 1.96 -1.58 -1.54
CA LEU A 152 0.60 -2.05 -1.71
C LEU A 152 -0.12 -1.19 -2.75
N VAL A 153 -0.77 -1.82 -3.72
CA VAL A 153 -1.67 -1.14 -4.65
C VAL A 153 -3.05 -1.76 -4.54
N SER A 154 -4.07 -0.91 -4.45
CA SER A 154 -5.47 -1.31 -4.39
C SER A 154 -6.27 -0.53 -5.42
N ALA A 155 -7.17 -1.22 -6.13
CA ALA A 155 -8.07 -0.61 -7.09
C ALA A 155 -9.52 -1.01 -6.80
N ARG A 156 -10.44 -0.05 -6.81
CA ARG A 156 -11.88 -0.27 -6.73
C ARG A 156 -12.45 -0.34 -8.13
N VAL A 157 -13.04 -1.46 -8.47
CA VAL A 157 -13.55 -1.72 -9.82
C VAL A 157 -14.88 -2.47 -9.79
N ASP A 158 -15.63 -2.41 -10.88
CA ASP A 158 -16.82 -3.22 -11.03
C ASP A 158 -16.48 -4.71 -11.13
N ASP A 159 -17.41 -5.56 -10.71
CA ASP A 159 -17.24 -7.03 -10.72
C ASP A 159 -16.69 -7.56 -12.03
N GLN A 160 -17.13 -7.01 -13.16
CA GLN A 160 -16.73 -7.45 -14.50
C GLN A 160 -15.27 -7.12 -14.85
N ARG A 161 -14.66 -6.16 -14.15
CA ARG A 161 -13.27 -5.72 -14.40
C ARG A 161 -12.25 -6.31 -13.43
N GLN A 162 -12.70 -7.07 -12.44
CA GLN A 162 -11.78 -7.61 -11.43
C GLN A 162 -10.67 -8.48 -12.03
N ASP A 163 -11.02 -9.38 -12.95
CA ASP A 163 -10.06 -10.31 -13.53
C ASP A 163 -9.06 -9.60 -14.46
N GLU A 164 -9.50 -8.54 -15.13
CA GLU A 164 -8.64 -7.67 -15.92
C GLU A 164 -7.59 -6.99 -15.04
N VAL A 165 -8.03 -6.46 -13.88
CA VAL A 165 -7.13 -5.79 -12.91
C VAL A 165 -6.18 -6.79 -12.25
N ARG A 166 -6.67 -7.99 -11.86
CA ARG A 166 -5.81 -9.05 -11.33
C ARG A 166 -4.73 -9.44 -12.32
N THR A 167 -5.11 -9.69 -13.57
CA THR A 167 -4.17 -10.03 -14.65
C THR A 167 -3.13 -8.92 -14.87
N THR A 168 -3.55 -7.66 -14.77
CA THR A 168 -2.63 -6.52 -14.87
C THR A 168 -1.65 -6.52 -13.72
N PHE A 169 -2.12 -6.63 -12.49
CA PHE A 169 -1.23 -6.69 -11.33
C PHE A 169 -0.25 -7.88 -11.40
N ASP A 170 -0.73 -9.06 -11.79
CA ASP A 170 0.11 -10.25 -11.91
C ASP A 170 1.19 -10.07 -12.99
N ARG A 171 0.87 -9.40 -14.11
CA ARG A 171 1.85 -9.04 -15.16
C ARG A 171 2.99 -8.17 -14.63
N TYR A 172 2.70 -7.29 -13.68
CA TYR A 172 3.67 -6.43 -13.01
C TYR A 172 4.19 -7.03 -11.69
N ARG A 173 4.10 -8.34 -11.52
CA ARG A 173 4.63 -9.08 -10.37
C ARG A 173 3.97 -8.74 -9.05
N GLY A 174 2.71 -8.36 -9.05
CA GLY A 174 1.92 -8.17 -7.85
C GLY A 174 1.58 -9.51 -7.18
N ALA A 175 1.97 -9.71 -5.95
CA ALA A 175 1.66 -10.89 -5.17
C ALA A 175 0.30 -10.79 -4.48
N ASP A 176 -0.48 -11.88 -4.50
CA ASP A 176 -1.70 -11.97 -3.72
C ASP A 176 -1.43 -12.36 -2.25
N ALA A 177 -2.44 -12.18 -1.39
CA ALA A 177 -2.30 -12.49 0.03
C ALA A 177 -2.11 -13.99 0.30
N VAL A 178 -2.68 -14.87 -0.52
CA VAL A 178 -2.61 -16.33 -0.31
C VAL A 178 -1.19 -16.81 -0.56
N GLY A 179 -0.62 -16.48 -1.72
CA GLY A 179 0.74 -16.85 -2.09
C GLY A 179 1.77 -16.21 -1.15
N ARG A 180 1.64 -14.90 -0.92
CA ARG A 180 2.55 -14.16 -0.04
C ARG A 180 2.46 -14.64 1.41
N GLY A 181 1.28 -14.86 1.94
CA GLY A 181 1.07 -15.37 3.30
C GLY A 181 1.65 -16.77 3.50
N ARG A 182 1.57 -17.64 2.48
CA ARG A 182 2.24 -18.95 2.52
C ARG A 182 3.75 -18.78 2.64
N ALA A 183 4.36 -17.96 1.79
CA ALA A 183 5.80 -17.72 1.81
C ALA A 183 6.27 -17.11 3.16
N TYR A 184 5.48 -16.23 3.76
CA TYR A 184 5.77 -15.68 5.08
C TYR A 184 5.70 -16.76 6.17
N ARG A 185 4.68 -17.63 6.15
CA ARG A 185 4.54 -18.73 7.13
C ARG A 185 5.67 -19.75 7.01
N GLU A 186 6.11 -20.07 5.80
CA GLU A 186 7.30 -20.90 5.56
C GLU A 186 8.58 -20.26 6.12
N GLY A 187 8.63 -18.92 6.16
CA GLY A 187 9.68 -18.13 6.82
C GLY A 187 9.51 -17.97 8.34
N GLY A 188 8.50 -18.62 8.95
CA GLY A 188 8.26 -18.57 10.40
C GLY A 188 7.31 -17.44 10.87
N TRP A 189 6.71 -16.68 9.97
CA TRP A 189 5.69 -15.69 10.34
C TRP A 189 4.37 -16.40 10.72
N THR A 190 3.77 -16.01 11.84
CA THR A 190 2.52 -16.60 12.33
C THR A 190 1.33 -15.64 12.26
N GLU A 191 1.57 -14.37 12.60
CA GLU A 191 0.53 -13.35 12.68
C GLU A 191 1.12 -11.94 12.57
N TYR A 192 0.31 -10.96 12.20
CA TYR A 192 0.69 -9.56 12.25
C TYR A 192 0.66 -9.03 13.68
N LYS A 193 1.70 -8.31 14.10
CA LYS A 193 1.81 -7.68 15.43
C LYS A 193 1.96 -6.18 15.26
N GLU A 194 0.99 -5.43 15.79
CA GLU A 194 0.99 -3.95 15.71
C GLU A 194 2.12 -3.31 16.52
N ASP A 195 2.56 -3.98 17.58
CA ASP A 195 3.63 -3.54 18.47
C ASP A 195 5.03 -3.97 18.03
N ALA A 196 5.12 -4.75 16.96
CA ALA A 196 6.41 -5.16 16.42
C ALA A 196 7.17 -3.96 15.85
N GLU A 197 8.49 -3.95 16.07
CA GLU A 197 9.33 -2.92 15.46
C GLU A 197 9.28 -3.03 13.93
N PRO A 198 9.17 -1.90 13.24
CA PRO A 198 9.27 -1.88 11.78
C PRO A 198 10.64 -2.38 11.32
N TYR A 199 10.70 -3.04 10.17
CA TYR A 199 11.95 -3.51 9.57
C TYR A 199 12.92 -2.36 9.32
N THR A 200 14.22 -2.61 9.51
CA THR A 200 15.27 -1.67 9.09
C THR A 200 15.36 -1.62 7.56
N ALA A 201 16.05 -0.62 7.02
CA ALA A 201 16.27 -0.51 5.57
C ALA A 201 16.98 -1.74 5.00
N GLU A 202 17.96 -2.28 5.74
CA GLU A 202 18.72 -3.48 5.34
C GLU A 202 17.85 -4.74 5.37
N GLU A 203 16.98 -4.87 6.37
CA GLU A 203 16.02 -5.99 6.44
C GLU A 203 15.01 -5.92 5.31
N ALA A 204 14.45 -4.75 5.06
CA ALA A 204 13.52 -4.52 3.95
C ALA A 204 14.19 -4.81 2.59
N GLN A 205 15.46 -4.45 2.41
CA GLN A 205 16.20 -4.76 1.19
C GLN A 205 16.42 -6.26 1.02
N ARG A 206 16.71 -6.98 2.10
CA ARG A 206 16.84 -8.46 2.08
C ARG A 206 15.52 -9.13 1.70
N GLU A 207 14.41 -8.66 2.25
CA GLU A 207 13.08 -9.17 1.90
C GLU A 207 12.73 -8.91 0.43
N ARG A 208 12.99 -7.71 -0.09
CA ARG A 208 12.81 -7.38 -1.51
C ARG A 208 13.64 -8.30 -2.42
N THR A 209 14.88 -8.58 -2.05
CA THR A 209 15.74 -9.49 -2.82
C THR A 209 15.21 -10.92 -2.76
N ARG A 210 14.72 -11.37 -1.61
CA ARG A 210 14.21 -12.72 -1.40
C ARG A 210 12.98 -13.01 -2.26
N TYR A 211 12.02 -12.10 -2.26
CA TYR A 211 10.73 -12.32 -2.92
C TYR A 211 10.65 -11.71 -4.33
N GLY A 212 11.46 -10.71 -4.63
CA GLY A 212 11.52 -10.11 -5.98
C GLY A 212 12.19 -11.01 -7.01
N SER A 213 13.04 -11.98 -6.58
CA SER A 213 13.70 -12.94 -7.47
C SER A 213 12.88 -14.21 -7.73
N ASP A 214 11.99 -14.60 -6.79
CA ASP A 214 11.27 -15.89 -6.89
C ASP A 214 10.27 -15.93 -8.04
N LEU A 215 9.78 -14.79 -8.51
CA LEU A 215 8.83 -14.70 -9.63
C LEU A 215 9.51 -14.82 -11.01
N SER A 216 10.85 -14.72 -11.08
CA SER A 216 11.60 -14.97 -12.32
C SER A 216 11.83 -16.47 -12.58
N GLY A 217 11.65 -17.33 -11.58
CA GLY A 217 11.94 -18.77 -11.66
C GLY A 217 10.76 -19.66 -12.04
N ALA A 218 9.53 -19.16 -11.96
CA ALA A 218 8.33 -20.00 -12.14
C ALA A 218 7.86 -20.18 -13.60
N SER A 219 8.58 -19.62 -14.58
CA SER A 219 8.15 -19.65 -15.99
C SER A 219 8.86 -20.66 -16.89
N ILE A 220 9.77 -21.50 -16.39
CA ILE A 220 10.44 -22.50 -17.25
C ILE A 220 10.52 -23.85 -16.55
N THR A 221 9.40 -24.54 -16.37
CA THR A 221 9.37 -26.02 -16.37
C THR A 221 7.95 -26.49 -16.65
N GLY A 222 7.52 -26.24 -17.87
CA GLY A 222 6.36 -26.85 -18.51
C GLY A 222 6.86 -27.67 -19.67
N ASP A 223 6.99 -28.96 -19.42
CA ASP A 223 6.78 -30.03 -20.37
C ASP A 223 7.87 -30.39 -21.40
N ARG A 224 8.32 -31.59 -21.22
CA ARG A 224 8.57 -32.57 -22.30
C ARG A 224 7.99 -33.89 -21.93
#